data_729c4e22214b41f52e55acd3777b8a4b
#
_entry.id   729c4e22214b41f52e55acd3777b8a4b
#
_cell.length_a   1.000
_cell.length_b   1.000
_cell.length_c   1.000
_cell.angle_alpha   90.00
_cell.angle_beta   90.00
_cell.angle_gamma   90.00
#
_symmetry.space_group_name_H-M   'P 1'
#
loop_
_entity.id
_entity.type
_entity.pdbx_description
1 polymer ?
#
loop_
_entity_poly.entity_id
_entity_poly.type
_entity_poly.pdbx_seq_one_letter_code
_entity_poly.pdbx_strand_id
1 'polypeptide(L)'
;KIYKVDFSEIVTGVSDKLKTYQVVRGGNGQKADRYPGYEFRDLAYHFNNTIMQPFLVTLDPSDKKADLVSHQGEEFNLVLEGTVVVTFGDQDIVLEKGDSIYFNPTYPHGQRCGGNVPATFLTMIAE
;
A
#
# COMPACT_ATOMS: atom_id res chain seq x y z
N LYS A 1 -27.80 7.90 12.76
CA LYS A 1 -27.11 7.57 11.54
C LYS A 1 -25.63 7.38 11.77
N ILE A 2 -25.06 6.50 11.02
CA ILE A 2 -23.62 6.23 11.08
C ILE A 2 -22.83 7.49 10.82
N TYR A 3 -23.28 8.30 9.89
CA TYR A 3 -22.55 9.50 9.50
C TYR A 3 -22.42 10.50 10.65
N LYS A 4 -23.43 10.58 11.49
CA LYS A 4 -23.37 11.51 12.62
C LYS A 4 -22.32 11.10 13.61
N VAL A 5 -22.19 9.79 13.84
CA VAL A 5 -21.21 9.29 14.79
C VAL A 5 -19.81 9.61 14.29
N ASP A 6 -19.53 9.29 13.04
CA ASP A 6 -18.20 9.53 12.48
C ASP A 6 -17.89 11.01 12.39
N PHE A 7 -18.86 11.81 12.00
CA PHE A 7 -18.69 13.24 11.93
C PHE A 7 -18.39 13.83 13.30
N SER A 8 -19.08 13.35 14.31
CA SER A 8 -18.86 13.82 15.67
C SER A 8 -17.43 13.55 16.13
N GLU A 9 -16.91 12.38 15.84
CA GLU A 9 -15.54 12.06 16.20
C GLU A 9 -14.54 12.93 15.45
N ILE A 10 -14.78 13.21 14.21
CA ILE A 10 -13.91 14.07 13.41
C ILE A 10 -13.91 15.49 13.98
N VAL A 11 -15.08 16.00 14.31
CA VAL A 11 -15.23 17.36 14.81
C VAL A 11 -14.55 17.53 16.15
N THR A 12 -14.71 16.57 17.04
CA THR A 12 -14.12 16.67 18.37
C THR A 12 -12.64 16.37 18.41
N GLY A 13 -12.14 15.63 17.43
CA GLY A 13 -10.76 15.19 17.45
C GLY A 13 -10.44 14.24 18.58
N VAL A 14 -11.45 13.64 19.19
CA VAL A 14 -11.27 12.77 20.35
C VAL A 14 -10.84 11.38 19.94
N SER A 15 -11.43 10.83 18.91
CA SER A 15 -11.14 9.47 18.50
C SER A 15 -10.16 9.46 17.36
N ASP A 16 -9.11 8.68 17.51
CA ASP A 16 -8.12 8.51 16.46
C ASP A 16 -8.53 7.44 15.47
N LYS A 17 -9.52 6.59 15.81
CA LYS A 17 -9.86 5.44 15.00
C LYS A 17 -11.36 5.29 14.88
N LEU A 18 -11.80 4.91 13.70
CA LEU A 18 -13.21 4.72 13.39
C LEU A 18 -13.52 3.23 13.49
N LYS A 19 -14.73 2.90 13.96
CA LYS A 19 -15.15 1.51 14.14
C LYS A 19 -15.96 0.99 12.97
N THR A 20 -16.58 1.88 12.22
CA THR A 20 -17.51 1.45 11.16
C THR A 20 -16.87 1.60 9.78
N TYR A 21 -16.35 2.77 9.48
CA TYR A 21 -15.69 3.00 8.21
C TYR A 21 -14.80 4.22 8.29
N GLN A 22 -13.89 4.30 7.34
CA GLN A 22 -13.11 5.51 7.09
C GLN A 22 -13.10 5.77 5.59
N VAL A 23 -13.30 7.02 5.20
CA VAL A 23 -13.20 7.45 3.81
C VAL A 23 -11.93 8.27 3.65
N VAL A 24 -11.12 7.91 2.68
CA VAL A 24 -9.93 8.67 2.31
C VAL A 24 -10.12 9.15 0.88
N ARG A 25 -10.19 10.46 0.71
CA ARG A 25 -10.35 11.02 -0.63
C ARG A 25 -9.04 10.88 -1.41
N GLY A 26 -9.16 10.92 -2.75
CA GLY A 26 -7.99 10.73 -3.59
C GLY A 26 -6.83 11.65 -3.21
N GLY A 27 -5.66 11.07 -3.06
CA GLY A 27 -4.46 11.81 -2.70
C GLY A 27 -4.27 12.09 -1.22
N ASN A 28 -5.23 11.73 -0.37
CA ASN A 28 -5.22 12.12 1.04
C ASN A 28 -4.89 10.99 2.00
N GLY A 29 -4.33 9.90 1.54
CA GLY A 29 -3.85 8.86 2.42
C GLY A 29 -2.72 9.39 3.32
N GLN A 30 -2.60 8.85 4.53
CA GLN A 30 -1.58 9.28 5.46
C GLN A 30 -0.23 8.69 5.08
N LYS A 31 0.77 9.56 4.93
CA LYS A 31 2.12 9.10 4.59
C LYS A 31 2.65 8.21 5.71
N ALA A 32 3.22 7.06 5.33
CA ALA A 32 3.78 6.10 6.27
C ALA A 32 5.17 5.71 5.81
N ASP A 33 6.09 5.61 6.77
CA ASP A 33 7.46 5.19 6.49
C ASP A 33 7.58 3.71 6.83
N ARG A 34 7.61 2.86 5.79
CA ARG A 34 7.77 1.42 6.00
C ARG A 34 9.13 0.95 5.48
N TYR A 35 9.44 1.22 4.23
CA TYR A 35 10.69 0.79 3.62
C TYR A 35 11.29 1.91 2.78
N PRO A 36 12.60 2.11 2.84
CA PRO A 36 13.26 3.13 2.01
C PRO A 36 13.00 2.90 0.51
N GLY A 37 12.83 3.98 -0.23
CA GLY A 37 12.62 3.93 -1.66
C GLY A 37 11.17 3.80 -2.09
N TYR A 38 10.25 3.64 -1.16
CA TYR A 38 8.83 3.54 -1.43
C TYR A 38 8.11 4.72 -0.78
N GLU A 39 7.13 5.28 -1.47
CA GLU A 39 6.22 6.23 -0.84
C GLU A 39 4.92 5.48 -0.54
N PHE A 40 4.64 5.28 0.74
CA PHE A 40 3.43 4.60 1.20
C PHE A 40 2.41 5.61 1.68
N ARG A 41 1.14 5.42 1.28
CA ARG A 41 0.00 6.17 1.80
C ARG A 41 -0.97 5.20 2.43
N ASP A 42 -1.13 5.28 3.74
CA ASP A 42 -2.07 4.42 4.47
C ASP A 42 -3.50 4.88 4.18
N LEU A 43 -4.33 3.98 3.70
CA LEU A 43 -5.70 4.29 3.32
C LEU A 43 -6.69 3.96 4.44
N ALA A 44 -6.22 3.46 5.57
CA ALA A 44 -7.09 3.14 6.71
C ALA A 44 -6.44 3.57 8.02
N TYR A 45 -5.78 4.73 8.00
CA TYR A 45 -4.93 5.15 9.11
C TYR A 45 -5.69 5.46 10.40
N HIS A 46 -6.99 5.69 10.33
CA HIS A 46 -7.81 5.94 11.52
C HIS A 46 -8.76 4.80 11.84
N PHE A 47 -8.83 3.77 10.99
CA PHE A 47 -9.75 2.68 11.24
C PHE A 47 -9.27 1.83 12.41
N ASN A 48 -10.22 1.44 13.27
CA ASN A 48 -9.90 0.73 14.50
C ASN A 48 -9.70 -0.77 14.24
N ASN A 49 -8.55 -1.31 14.65
CA ASN A 49 -8.27 -2.75 14.61
C ASN A 49 -8.38 -3.35 13.21
N THR A 50 -7.59 -2.81 12.29
CA THR A 50 -7.57 -3.35 10.92
C THR A 50 -7.01 -4.77 10.90
N ILE A 51 -7.66 -5.65 10.14
CA ILE A 51 -7.15 -7.00 9.87
C ILE A 51 -6.19 -6.94 8.69
N MET A 52 -6.51 -6.14 7.70
CA MET A 52 -5.65 -5.91 6.55
C MET A 52 -5.27 -4.44 6.50
N GLN A 53 -4.12 -4.17 5.90
CA GLN A 53 -3.60 -2.81 5.79
C GLN A 53 -3.52 -2.43 4.32
N PRO A 54 -4.38 -1.50 3.87
CA PRO A 54 -4.34 -1.02 2.49
C PRO A 54 -3.42 0.18 2.37
N PHE A 55 -2.46 0.10 1.44
CA PHE A 55 -1.56 1.22 1.15
C PHE A 55 -1.58 1.51 -0.34
N LEU A 56 -1.49 2.79 -0.65
CA LEU A 56 -1.19 3.23 -2.00
C LEU A 56 0.30 3.49 -2.06
N VAL A 57 0.99 2.81 -2.97
CA VAL A 57 2.46 2.87 -3.05
C VAL A 57 2.85 3.50 -4.35
N THR A 58 3.77 4.46 -4.28
CA THR A 58 4.32 5.12 -5.45
C THR A 58 5.81 4.83 -5.52
N LEU A 59 6.27 4.47 -6.71
CA LEU A 59 7.66 4.15 -6.99
C LEU A 59 8.15 5.06 -8.09
N ASP A 60 9.26 5.74 -7.85
CA ASP A 60 9.89 6.55 -8.88
C ASP A 60 10.78 5.68 -9.77
N PRO A 61 10.96 6.08 -11.04
CA PRO A 61 11.89 5.39 -11.92
C PRO A 61 13.29 5.36 -11.31
N SER A 62 13.94 4.20 -11.41
CA SER A 62 15.29 4.04 -10.87
C SER A 62 15.95 2.85 -11.56
N ASP A 63 17.23 2.96 -11.83
CA ASP A 63 18.03 1.86 -12.36
C ASP A 63 18.44 0.89 -11.25
N LYS A 64 18.21 1.26 -10.01
CA LYS A 64 18.65 0.48 -8.88
C LYS A 64 17.62 -0.61 -8.57
N LYS A 65 18.10 -1.83 -8.32
CA LYS A 65 17.23 -2.92 -7.91
C LYS A 65 16.66 -2.63 -6.52
N ALA A 66 15.45 -3.12 -6.28
CA ALA A 66 14.83 -2.99 -4.99
C ALA A 66 15.56 -3.83 -3.95
N ASP A 67 15.66 -3.32 -2.73
CA ASP A 67 16.10 -4.13 -1.61
C ASP A 67 15.02 -5.14 -1.29
N LEU A 68 15.42 -6.38 -1.00
CA LEU A 68 14.45 -7.43 -0.69
C LEU A 68 14.12 -7.39 0.79
N VAL A 69 12.83 -7.55 1.09
CA VAL A 69 12.31 -7.58 2.45
C VAL A 69 11.43 -8.80 2.64
N SER A 70 11.22 -9.18 3.89
CA SER A 70 10.33 -10.27 4.26
C SER A 70 9.46 -9.83 5.42
N HIS A 71 8.21 -10.29 5.41
CA HIS A 71 7.32 -10.07 6.55
C HIS A 71 6.29 -11.18 6.60
N GLN A 72 5.56 -11.25 7.71
CA GLN A 72 4.55 -12.29 7.91
C GLN A 72 3.26 -11.93 7.19
N GLY A 73 2.38 -12.91 7.07
CA GLY A 73 1.03 -12.71 6.59
C GLY A 73 0.85 -12.97 5.11
N GLU A 74 0.06 -12.15 4.48
CA GLU A 74 -0.27 -12.26 3.06
C GLU A 74 -0.23 -10.89 2.43
N GLU A 75 0.10 -10.83 1.15
CA GLU A 75 0.16 -9.56 0.45
C GLU A 75 -0.46 -9.69 -0.93
N PHE A 76 -1.22 -8.64 -1.32
CA PHE A 76 -1.82 -8.51 -2.65
C PHE A 76 -1.45 -7.16 -3.21
N ASN A 77 -0.98 -7.12 -4.47
CA ASN A 77 -0.69 -5.87 -5.16
C ASN A 77 -1.50 -5.79 -6.45
N LEU A 78 -2.05 -4.61 -6.71
CA LEU A 78 -2.76 -4.30 -7.96
C LEU A 78 -2.14 -3.06 -8.58
N VAL A 79 -1.62 -3.17 -9.80
CA VAL A 79 -0.98 -2.03 -10.47
C VAL A 79 -2.04 -1.10 -11.03
N LEU A 80 -1.98 0.16 -10.62
CA LEU A 80 -2.94 1.18 -11.03
C LEU A 80 -2.39 2.05 -12.16
N GLU A 81 -1.09 2.34 -12.14
CA GLU A 81 -0.43 3.14 -13.17
C GLU A 81 1.00 2.68 -13.33
N GLY A 82 1.50 2.75 -14.56
CA GLY A 82 2.90 2.44 -14.85
C GLY A 82 3.18 0.94 -14.86
N THR A 83 4.45 0.60 -14.72
CA THR A 83 4.94 -0.76 -14.76
C THR A 83 5.66 -1.05 -13.45
N VAL A 84 5.30 -2.14 -12.80
CA VAL A 84 5.94 -2.57 -11.55
C VAL A 84 6.65 -3.90 -11.79
N VAL A 85 7.90 -3.99 -11.37
CA VAL A 85 8.63 -5.25 -11.39
C VAL A 85 8.70 -5.76 -9.97
N VAL A 86 8.13 -6.95 -9.76
CA VAL A 86 8.19 -7.63 -8.45
C VAL A 86 9.31 -8.65 -8.53
N THR A 87 10.23 -8.56 -7.59
CA THR A 87 11.40 -9.45 -7.54
C THR A 87 11.25 -10.41 -6.39
N PHE A 88 11.46 -11.70 -6.65
CA PHE A 88 11.58 -12.75 -5.63
C PHE A 88 12.95 -13.39 -5.81
N GLY A 89 13.87 -13.13 -4.87
CA GLY A 89 15.23 -13.62 -5.03
C GLY A 89 15.87 -13.08 -6.30
N ASP A 90 16.10 -13.94 -7.27
CA ASP A 90 16.68 -13.56 -8.56
C ASP A 90 15.67 -13.58 -9.70
N GLN A 91 14.38 -13.75 -9.40
CA GLN A 91 13.32 -13.80 -10.40
C GLN A 91 12.56 -12.49 -10.42
N ASP A 92 12.42 -11.92 -11.61
CA ASP A 92 11.65 -10.69 -11.84
C ASP A 92 10.34 -11.02 -12.53
N ILE A 93 9.24 -10.45 -12.03
CA ILE A 93 7.92 -10.56 -12.64
C ILE A 93 7.47 -9.16 -13.01
N VAL A 94 7.21 -8.92 -14.29
CA VAL A 94 6.80 -7.61 -14.79
C VAL A 94 5.28 -7.54 -14.80
N LEU A 95 4.74 -6.53 -14.11
CA LEU A 95 3.31 -6.28 -14.04
C LEU A 95 2.99 -4.95 -14.70
N GLU A 96 1.98 -4.95 -15.55
CA GLU A 96 1.49 -3.75 -16.23
C GLU A 96 0.21 -3.27 -15.56
N LYS A 97 -0.25 -2.09 -15.95
CA LYS A 97 -1.48 -1.52 -15.42
C LYS A 97 -2.63 -2.54 -15.48
N GLY A 98 -3.30 -2.74 -14.36
CA GLY A 98 -4.40 -3.69 -14.24
C GLY A 98 -3.99 -5.09 -13.83
N ASP A 99 -2.70 -5.40 -13.86
CA ASP A 99 -2.21 -6.70 -13.41
C ASP A 99 -2.12 -6.73 -11.90
N SER A 100 -2.23 -7.94 -11.34
CA SER A 100 -2.16 -8.12 -9.90
C SER A 100 -1.34 -9.35 -9.56
N ILE A 101 -0.88 -9.39 -8.31
CA ILE A 101 -0.15 -10.54 -7.78
C ILE A 101 -0.56 -10.74 -6.32
N TYR A 102 -0.72 -11.98 -5.94
CA TYR A 102 -0.97 -12.39 -4.56
C TYR A 102 0.16 -13.32 -4.14
N PHE A 103 0.79 -13.04 -3.01
CA PHE A 103 1.95 -13.85 -2.66
C PHE A 103 2.15 -13.94 -1.15
N ASN A 104 3.00 -14.89 -0.78
CA ASN A 104 3.43 -15.08 0.60
C ASN A 104 4.65 -14.20 0.86
N PRO A 105 4.52 -13.14 1.66
CA PRO A 105 5.60 -12.17 1.83
C PRO A 105 6.72 -12.64 2.75
N THR A 106 6.66 -13.87 3.27
CA THR A 106 7.80 -14.41 3.99
C THR A 106 8.96 -14.73 3.05
N TYR A 107 8.68 -14.94 1.77
CA TYR A 107 9.72 -15.05 0.76
C TYR A 107 10.29 -13.66 0.48
N PRO A 108 11.63 -13.50 0.46
CA PRO A 108 12.24 -12.20 0.19
C PRO A 108 11.74 -11.63 -1.14
N HIS A 109 11.28 -10.39 -1.09
CA HIS A 109 10.66 -9.76 -2.25
C HIS A 109 10.90 -8.26 -2.24
N GLY A 110 10.71 -7.63 -3.38
CA GLY A 110 10.75 -6.19 -3.52
C GLY A 110 10.00 -5.77 -4.77
N GLN A 111 9.62 -4.51 -4.83
CA GLN A 111 8.96 -3.93 -6.00
C GLN A 111 9.78 -2.72 -6.47
N ARG A 112 9.88 -2.55 -7.77
CA ARG A 112 10.50 -1.36 -8.33
C ARG A 112 9.72 -0.90 -9.56
N CYS A 113 9.92 0.36 -9.92
CA CYS A 113 9.35 0.88 -11.15
C CYS A 113 10.09 0.28 -12.34
N GLY A 114 9.35 -0.34 -13.24
CA GLY A 114 9.93 -0.98 -14.41
C GLY A 114 9.97 -0.12 -15.65
N GLY A 115 9.44 1.10 -15.57
CA GLY A 115 9.40 2.01 -16.69
C GLY A 115 10.16 3.30 -16.40
N ASN A 116 9.92 4.31 -17.24
CA ASN A 116 10.56 5.61 -17.10
C ASN A 116 9.60 6.70 -16.63
N VAL A 117 8.40 6.30 -16.16
CA VAL A 117 7.46 7.18 -15.48
C VAL A 117 7.14 6.54 -14.14
N PRO A 118 6.69 7.31 -13.14
CA PRO A 118 6.35 6.74 -11.83
C PRO A 118 5.27 5.68 -11.94
N ALA A 119 5.36 4.67 -11.09
CA ALA A 119 4.39 3.60 -11.02
C ALA A 119 3.64 3.67 -9.70
N THR A 120 2.35 3.32 -9.72
CA THR A 120 1.50 3.32 -8.54
C THR A 120 0.79 1.98 -8.44
N PHE A 121 0.80 1.39 -7.26
CA PHE A 121 0.05 0.18 -7.02
C PHE A 121 -0.63 0.22 -5.66
N LEU A 122 -1.76 -0.48 -5.57
CA LEU A 122 -2.44 -0.71 -4.30
C LEU A 122 -1.87 -1.98 -3.70
N THR A 123 -1.48 -1.93 -2.44
CA THR A 123 -1.08 -3.14 -1.72
C THR A 123 -2.01 -3.35 -0.53
N MET A 124 -2.41 -4.61 -0.34
CA MET A 124 -3.16 -5.04 0.83
C MET A 124 -2.28 -6.02 1.57
N ILE A 125 -1.98 -5.70 2.83
CA ILE A 125 -1.13 -6.54 3.66
C ILE A 125 -1.93 -6.99 4.87
N ALA A 126 -2.01 -8.31 5.07
CA ALA A 126 -2.59 -8.90 6.27
C ALA A 126 -1.48 -9.60 7.03
N GLU A 127 -1.25 -9.18 8.26
CA GLU A 127 -0.19 -9.77 9.09
C GLU A 127 -0.76 -10.49 10.27
#